data_d9910b0992ee603a2e6c522d2ba8bacd
#
_entry.id   d9910b0992ee603a2e6c522d2ba8bacd
#
_cell.length_a   1.000
_cell.length_b   1.000
_cell.length_c   1.000
_cell.angle_alpha   90.00
_cell.angle_beta   90.00
_cell.angle_gamma   90.00
#
_symmetry.space_group_name_H-M   'P 1'
#
loop_
_entity.id
_entity.type
_entity.pdbx_description
1 polymer ?
#
loop_
_entity_poly.entity_id
_entity_poly.type
_entity_poly.pdbx_seq_one_letter_code
_entity_poly.pdbx_strand_id
1 'polypeptide(L)'
;NKPGSAGNLATDTVAKSTDGYTVLYNLSTAFTINPYIYGKLPFDPAKDLVPVATTMRQGLVLIAGPQFQADSLKALLEQAKAKPGTISHASYGAGSPSHLIMEWLKDETKTSMLHVPYRTSPITELLGGQVDTVLEPMASAYPLIAAGKVKALAYSGDQRHPAMPTVPTFAEVVPGLSMMSWHG
;
A
#
# COMPACT_ATOMS: atom_id res chain seq x y z
N ASN A 1 -15.85 1.84 16.36
CA ASN A 1 -14.60 1.52 15.70
C ASN A 1 -13.83 0.47 16.50
N LYS A 2 -13.34 -0.59 15.83
CA LYS A 2 -12.55 -1.67 16.44
C LYS A 2 -11.25 -1.83 15.65
N PRO A 3 -10.23 -1.01 15.92
CA PRO A 3 -8.92 -1.10 15.26
C PRO A 3 -8.15 -2.34 15.74
N GLY A 4 -7.28 -2.86 14.89
CA GLY A 4 -6.33 -3.92 15.24
C GLY A 4 -6.36 -5.12 14.30
N SER A 5 -5.26 -5.89 14.32
CA SER A 5 -5.07 -7.12 13.54
C SER A 5 -5.42 -6.95 12.05
N ALA A 6 -4.98 -5.85 11.42
CA ALA A 6 -5.27 -5.54 10.02
C ALA A 6 -6.78 -5.61 9.66
N GLY A 7 -7.67 -5.20 10.57
CA GLY A 7 -9.13 -5.23 10.39
C GLY A 7 -9.81 -6.53 10.80
N ASN A 8 -9.07 -7.58 11.13
CA ASN A 8 -9.67 -8.89 11.47
C ASN A 8 -10.58 -8.82 12.68
N LEU A 9 -10.27 -7.98 13.68
CA LEU A 9 -11.09 -7.85 14.88
C LEU A 9 -12.47 -7.26 14.57
N ALA A 10 -12.55 -6.26 13.71
CA ALA A 10 -13.82 -5.69 13.27
C ALA A 10 -14.60 -6.69 12.42
N THR A 11 -13.91 -7.39 11.52
CA THR A 11 -14.51 -8.40 10.64
C THR A 11 -15.11 -9.56 11.43
N ASP A 12 -14.39 -10.12 12.42
CA ASP A 12 -14.88 -11.16 13.31
C ASP A 12 -16.14 -10.73 14.08
N THR A 13 -16.16 -9.47 14.52
CA THR A 13 -17.33 -8.94 15.25
C THR A 13 -18.59 -8.94 14.39
N VAL A 14 -18.46 -8.53 13.10
CA VAL A 14 -19.62 -8.49 12.20
C VAL A 14 -19.99 -9.88 11.72
N ALA A 15 -19.02 -10.73 11.42
CA ALA A 15 -19.27 -12.13 11.06
C ALA A 15 -20.09 -12.92 12.11
N LYS A 16 -19.96 -12.53 13.39
CA LYS A 16 -20.72 -13.12 14.51
C LYS A 16 -22.00 -12.38 14.87
N SER A 17 -22.29 -11.26 14.21
CA SER A 17 -23.52 -10.50 14.48
C SER A 17 -24.73 -11.19 13.87
N THR A 18 -25.82 -11.24 14.64
CA THR A 18 -27.09 -11.85 14.24
C THR A 18 -28.24 -10.85 14.18
N ASP A 19 -27.95 -9.56 14.38
CA ASP A 19 -28.97 -8.52 14.46
C ASP A 19 -29.51 -8.04 13.08
N GLY A 20 -28.81 -8.37 11.99
CA GLY A 20 -29.17 -7.97 10.63
C GLY A 20 -28.94 -6.49 10.30
N TYR A 21 -28.43 -5.70 11.24
CA TYR A 21 -28.20 -4.25 11.09
C TYR A 21 -26.74 -3.86 11.25
N THR A 22 -25.90 -4.72 11.82
CA THR A 22 -24.48 -4.45 11.98
C THR A 22 -23.77 -4.67 10.64
N VAL A 23 -23.19 -3.60 10.11
CA VAL A 23 -22.43 -3.64 8.85
C VAL A 23 -20.95 -3.40 9.10
N LEU A 24 -20.12 -4.01 8.25
CA LEU A 24 -18.68 -3.84 8.23
C LEU A 24 -18.31 -2.84 7.15
N TYR A 25 -17.47 -1.88 7.49
CA TYR A 25 -16.71 -1.09 6.53
C TYR A 25 -15.23 -1.36 6.73
N ASN A 26 -14.59 -1.98 5.75
CA ASN A 26 -13.20 -2.39 5.89
C ASN A 26 -12.44 -2.29 4.56
N LEU A 27 -11.11 -2.40 4.67
CA LEU A 27 -10.20 -2.47 3.54
C LEU A 27 -10.21 -3.89 2.93
N SER A 28 -10.08 -3.98 1.61
CA SER A 28 -10.02 -5.22 0.84
C SER A 28 -9.05 -6.28 1.41
N THR A 29 -7.98 -5.86 2.06
CA THR A 29 -6.98 -6.77 2.64
C THR A 29 -7.56 -7.77 3.63
N ALA A 30 -8.60 -7.39 4.38
CA ALA A 30 -9.27 -8.30 5.33
C ALA A 30 -9.89 -9.53 4.63
N PHE A 31 -10.24 -9.38 3.34
CA PHE A 31 -10.92 -10.41 2.54
C PHE A 31 -9.99 -11.12 1.57
N THR A 32 -9.01 -10.40 1.00
CA THR A 32 -8.21 -10.88 -0.13
C THR A 32 -6.78 -11.27 0.25
N ILE A 33 -6.26 -10.79 1.36
CA ILE A 33 -4.87 -10.97 1.78
C ILE A 33 -4.76 -11.71 3.11
N ASN A 34 -5.52 -11.25 4.13
CA ASN A 34 -5.43 -11.81 5.47
C ASN A 34 -5.65 -13.34 5.53
N PRO A 35 -6.53 -13.96 4.72
CA PRO A 35 -6.67 -15.41 4.69
C PRO A 35 -5.39 -16.18 4.36
N TYR A 36 -4.46 -15.56 3.64
CA TYR A 36 -3.20 -16.19 3.20
C TYR A 36 -2.01 -15.91 4.12
N ILE A 37 -2.04 -14.80 4.87
CA ILE A 37 -0.90 -14.41 5.73
C ILE A 37 -1.13 -14.70 7.22
N TYR A 38 -2.39 -14.81 7.65
CA TYR A 38 -2.72 -15.24 9.01
C TYR A 38 -3.01 -16.74 9.02
N GLY A 39 -2.32 -17.50 9.85
CA GLY A 39 -2.41 -18.96 9.87
C GLY A 39 -3.83 -19.49 10.22
N LYS A 40 -4.64 -18.72 10.96
CA LYS A 40 -6.04 -19.02 11.25
C LYS A 40 -6.80 -17.73 11.51
N LEU A 41 -7.86 -17.51 10.73
CA LEU A 41 -8.85 -16.46 11.00
C LEU A 41 -10.00 -17.03 11.82
N PRO A 42 -10.63 -16.25 12.72
CA PRO A 42 -11.80 -16.66 13.49
C PRO A 42 -13.12 -16.61 12.68
N PHE A 43 -13.05 -16.27 11.39
CA PHE A 43 -14.16 -16.16 10.43
C PHE A 43 -13.70 -16.63 9.05
N ASP A 44 -14.65 -17.02 8.21
CA ASP A 44 -14.45 -17.30 6.78
C ASP A 44 -15.04 -16.12 5.98
N PRO A 45 -14.18 -15.26 5.36
CA PRO A 45 -14.68 -14.08 4.66
C PRO A 45 -15.61 -14.38 3.48
N ALA A 46 -15.56 -15.60 2.93
CA ALA A 46 -16.40 -16.00 1.81
C ALA A 46 -17.77 -16.56 2.25
N LYS A 47 -17.89 -17.03 3.51
CA LYS A 47 -19.12 -17.67 4.02
C LYS A 47 -19.84 -16.85 5.06
N ASP A 48 -19.08 -16.15 5.93
CA ASP A 48 -19.64 -15.51 7.11
C ASP A 48 -20.01 -14.02 6.85
N LEU A 49 -19.75 -13.53 5.63
CA LEU A 49 -20.01 -12.14 5.25
C LEU A 49 -20.74 -12.08 3.91
N VAL A 50 -21.65 -11.12 3.79
CA VAL A 50 -22.36 -10.83 2.54
C VAL A 50 -21.87 -9.48 2.01
N PRO A 51 -21.24 -9.41 0.82
CA PRO A 51 -20.81 -8.14 0.24
C PRO A 51 -22.03 -7.30 -0.14
N VAL A 52 -22.00 -6.01 0.24
CA VAL A 52 -23.09 -5.06 -0.04
C VAL A 52 -22.71 -4.11 -1.16
N ALA A 53 -21.60 -3.38 -0.99
CA ALA A 53 -21.14 -2.41 -1.99
C ALA A 53 -19.64 -2.08 -1.81
N THR A 54 -18.99 -1.76 -2.93
CA THR A 54 -17.68 -1.08 -2.91
C THR A 54 -17.93 0.43 -2.92
N THR A 55 -17.43 1.13 -1.93
CA THR A 55 -17.63 2.58 -1.78
C THR A 55 -16.49 3.38 -2.37
N MET A 56 -15.28 2.84 -2.38
CA MET A 56 -14.08 3.50 -2.86
C MET A 56 -13.09 2.50 -3.45
N ARG A 57 -12.45 2.88 -4.54
CA ARG A 57 -11.24 2.23 -5.07
C ARG A 57 -10.13 3.27 -5.12
N GLN A 58 -8.93 2.88 -4.71
CA GLN A 58 -7.78 3.77 -4.73
C GLN A 58 -6.49 3.00 -5.02
N GLY A 59 -5.61 3.63 -5.78
CA GLY A 59 -4.21 3.22 -5.90
C GLY A 59 -3.34 3.91 -4.86
N LEU A 60 -2.14 3.40 -4.70
CA LEU A 60 -1.09 3.97 -3.88
C LEU A 60 -0.05 4.65 -4.77
N VAL A 61 0.55 5.72 -4.25
CA VAL A 61 1.65 6.41 -4.92
C VAL A 61 2.95 6.09 -4.19
N LEU A 62 3.94 5.58 -4.92
CA LEU A 62 5.29 5.49 -4.39
C LEU A 62 5.90 6.90 -4.40
N ILE A 63 6.14 7.42 -3.22
CA ILE A 63 6.79 8.71 -3.02
C ILE A 63 8.17 8.54 -2.39
N ALA A 64 9.08 9.41 -2.76
CA ALA A 64 10.43 9.50 -2.19
C ALA A 64 10.61 10.80 -1.42
N GLY A 65 11.37 10.73 -0.34
CA GLY A 65 11.71 11.88 0.49
C GLY A 65 12.54 12.93 -0.26
N PRO A 66 12.59 14.18 0.22
CA PRO A 66 13.25 15.28 -0.45
C PRO A 66 14.77 15.06 -0.60
N GLN A 67 15.38 14.29 0.31
CA GLN A 67 16.82 13.98 0.28
C GLN A 67 17.18 12.84 -0.68
N PHE A 68 16.20 12.02 -1.08
CA PHE A 68 16.44 10.86 -1.94
C PHE A 68 16.79 11.28 -3.37
N GLN A 69 17.83 10.69 -3.94
CA GLN A 69 18.38 11.17 -5.22
C GLN A 69 17.57 10.71 -6.44
N ALA A 70 16.90 9.55 -6.38
CA ALA A 70 16.09 9.08 -7.50
C ALA A 70 14.83 9.95 -7.69
N ASP A 71 14.54 10.28 -8.93
CA ASP A 71 13.38 11.06 -9.38
C ASP A 71 12.37 10.22 -10.19
N SER A 72 12.65 8.95 -10.37
CA SER A 72 11.82 8.01 -11.12
C SER A 72 11.92 6.59 -10.55
N LEU A 73 10.92 5.76 -10.83
CA LEU A 73 10.95 4.33 -10.45
C LEU A 73 12.16 3.62 -11.07
N LYS A 74 12.49 3.94 -12.32
CA LYS A 74 13.65 3.35 -13.00
C LYS A 74 14.96 3.68 -12.28
N ALA A 75 15.17 4.93 -11.93
CA ALA A 75 16.36 5.38 -11.20
C ALA A 75 16.45 4.75 -9.80
N LEU A 76 15.31 4.59 -9.10
CA LEU A 76 15.26 3.87 -7.83
C LEU A 76 15.71 2.41 -7.99
N LEU A 77 15.21 1.70 -9.01
CA LEU A 77 15.58 0.31 -9.27
C LEU A 77 17.04 0.16 -9.66
N GLU A 78 17.60 1.09 -10.44
CA GLU A 78 19.03 1.13 -10.78
C GLU A 78 19.90 1.31 -9.52
N GLN A 79 19.52 2.22 -8.63
CA GLN A 79 20.20 2.39 -7.33
C GLN A 79 20.09 1.15 -6.44
N ALA A 80 18.90 0.53 -6.36
CA ALA A 80 18.69 -0.68 -5.57
C ALA A 80 19.51 -1.88 -6.08
N LYS A 81 19.74 -1.96 -7.40
CA LYS A 81 20.63 -2.97 -8.02
C LYS A 81 22.09 -2.68 -7.74
N ALA A 82 22.50 -1.42 -7.83
CA ALA A 82 23.88 -1.01 -7.62
C ALA A 82 24.31 -1.14 -6.15
N LYS A 83 23.38 -0.93 -5.20
CA LYS A 83 23.64 -0.98 -3.76
C LYS A 83 22.50 -1.74 -3.04
N PRO A 84 22.49 -3.08 -3.08
CA PRO A 84 21.41 -3.86 -2.48
C PRO A 84 21.27 -3.59 -0.98
N GLY A 85 20.01 -3.48 -0.51
CA GLY A 85 19.68 -3.30 0.90
C GLY A 85 19.94 -1.90 1.48
N THR A 86 20.45 -0.94 0.70
CA THR A 86 20.74 0.41 1.20
C THR A 86 19.55 1.36 1.12
N ILE A 87 18.57 1.09 0.28
CA ILE A 87 17.34 1.88 0.16
C ILE A 87 16.31 1.31 1.12
N SER A 88 15.70 2.19 1.91
CA SER A 88 14.61 1.85 2.82
C SER A 88 13.25 2.18 2.20
N HIS A 89 12.28 1.28 2.41
CA HIS A 89 10.88 1.57 2.10
C HIS A 89 10.00 1.37 3.33
N ALA A 90 9.18 2.36 3.65
CA ALA A 90 8.24 2.27 4.75
C ALA A 90 6.89 1.72 4.30
N SER A 91 6.20 1.04 5.21
CA SER A 91 4.85 0.53 5.00
C SER A 91 3.97 0.70 6.23
N TYR A 92 2.66 0.46 6.08
CA TYR A 92 1.68 0.40 7.17
C TYR A 92 1.69 -0.94 7.93
N GLY A 93 2.83 -1.65 7.91
CA GLY A 93 3.02 -2.93 8.56
C GLY A 93 3.05 -4.12 7.60
N ALA A 94 3.48 -5.26 8.12
CA ALA A 94 3.54 -6.50 7.36
C ALA A 94 2.15 -6.91 6.84
N GLY A 95 2.06 -7.31 5.57
CA GLY A 95 0.82 -7.68 4.90
C GLY A 95 -0.06 -6.52 4.44
N SER A 96 0.32 -5.26 4.72
CA SER A 96 -0.38 -4.11 4.14
C SER A 96 -0.17 -4.03 2.62
N PRO A 97 -1.08 -3.37 1.86
CA PRO A 97 -0.89 -3.18 0.42
C PRO A 97 0.45 -2.52 0.08
N SER A 98 0.88 -1.55 0.87
CA SER A 98 2.18 -0.88 0.69
C SER A 98 3.37 -1.82 0.88
N HIS A 99 3.28 -2.79 1.79
CA HIS A 99 4.30 -3.84 1.93
C HIS A 99 4.29 -4.78 0.72
N LEU A 100 3.13 -5.33 0.37
CA LEU A 100 3.02 -6.36 -0.66
C LEU A 100 3.42 -5.87 -2.06
N ILE A 101 3.04 -4.65 -2.43
CA ILE A 101 3.46 -4.06 -3.72
C ILE A 101 4.98 -3.95 -3.78
N MET A 102 5.63 -3.53 -2.70
CA MET A 102 7.07 -3.38 -2.67
C MET A 102 7.79 -4.73 -2.66
N GLU A 103 7.25 -5.75 -1.97
CA GLU A 103 7.79 -7.10 -2.04
C GLU A 103 7.66 -7.69 -3.44
N TRP A 104 6.50 -7.50 -4.10
CA TRP A 104 6.31 -7.91 -5.49
C TRP A 104 7.27 -7.18 -6.43
N LEU A 105 7.43 -5.84 -6.27
CA LEU A 105 8.41 -5.07 -7.04
C LEU A 105 9.83 -5.63 -6.87
N LYS A 106 10.26 -5.91 -5.62
CA LYS A 106 11.57 -6.47 -5.32
C LYS A 106 11.78 -7.84 -5.96
N ASP A 107 10.75 -8.69 -5.90
CA ASP A 107 10.84 -10.02 -6.50
C ASP A 107 10.92 -9.98 -8.02
N GLU A 108 10.05 -9.22 -8.70
CA GLU A 108 10.07 -9.10 -10.16
C GLU A 108 11.37 -8.48 -10.70
N THR A 109 11.90 -7.49 -9.98
CA THR A 109 13.10 -6.76 -10.42
C THR A 109 14.41 -7.33 -9.88
N LYS A 110 14.34 -8.36 -9.01
CA LYS A 110 15.48 -8.96 -8.30
C LYS A 110 16.32 -7.91 -7.57
N THR A 111 15.63 -6.96 -6.94
CA THR A 111 16.25 -5.91 -6.12
C THR A 111 16.09 -6.20 -4.63
N SER A 112 16.96 -5.60 -3.82
CA SER A 112 16.88 -5.68 -2.36
C SER A 112 16.75 -4.29 -1.77
N MET A 113 15.69 -4.08 -0.99
CA MET A 113 15.41 -2.84 -0.26
C MET A 113 14.98 -3.19 1.17
N LEU A 114 15.40 -2.38 2.14
CA LEU A 114 15.07 -2.58 3.56
C LEU A 114 13.61 -2.22 3.83
N HIS A 115 12.82 -3.16 4.31
CA HIS A 115 11.45 -2.88 4.73
C HIS A 115 11.40 -2.36 6.17
N VAL A 116 10.74 -1.21 6.38
CA VAL A 116 10.55 -0.59 7.70
C VAL A 116 9.04 -0.47 7.98
N PRO A 117 8.47 -1.37 8.79
CA PRO A 117 7.04 -1.36 9.09
C PRO A 117 6.68 -0.30 10.15
N TYR A 118 5.62 0.46 9.88
CA TYR A 118 5.02 1.43 10.81
C TYR A 118 3.59 1.02 11.17
N ARG A 119 3.05 1.56 12.26
CA ARG A 119 1.65 1.36 12.67
C ARG A 119 0.73 2.47 12.17
N THR A 120 1.30 3.60 11.82
CA THR A 120 0.65 4.81 11.31
C THR A 120 1.33 5.26 10.03
N SER A 121 0.85 6.34 9.41
CA SER A 121 1.50 6.90 8.21
C SER A 121 2.93 7.33 8.51
N PRO A 122 3.93 6.87 7.72
CA PRO A 122 5.34 7.22 7.90
C PRO A 122 5.76 8.48 7.14
N ILE A 123 4.82 9.38 6.85
CA ILE A 123 5.11 10.63 6.10
C ILE A 123 6.11 11.53 6.85
N THR A 124 5.98 11.61 8.18
CA THR A 124 6.89 12.42 9.01
C THR A 124 8.32 11.90 8.91
N GLU A 125 8.49 10.60 8.99
CA GLU A 125 9.78 9.91 8.89
C GLU A 125 10.39 10.04 7.49
N LEU A 126 9.55 9.99 6.45
CA LEU A 126 9.96 10.24 5.06
C LEU A 126 10.47 11.67 4.88
N LEU A 127 9.72 12.66 5.35
CA LEU A 127 10.10 14.08 5.28
C LEU A 127 11.35 14.38 6.11
N GLY A 128 11.52 13.69 7.22
CA GLY A 128 12.70 13.76 8.08
C GLY A 128 13.92 12.98 7.58
N GLY A 129 13.80 12.21 6.48
CA GLY A 129 14.88 11.42 5.90
C GLY A 129 15.25 10.15 6.70
N GLN A 130 14.38 9.68 7.58
CA GLN A 130 14.57 8.44 8.33
C GLN A 130 14.26 7.19 7.48
N VAL A 131 13.46 7.37 6.43
CA VAL A 131 13.21 6.38 5.38
C VAL A 131 13.24 7.08 4.01
N ASP A 132 13.62 6.34 2.97
CA ASP A 132 13.82 6.88 1.64
C ASP A 132 12.52 6.97 0.84
N THR A 133 11.67 5.96 0.95
CA THR A 133 10.44 5.83 0.17
C THR A 133 9.28 5.28 0.99
N VAL A 134 8.06 5.62 0.56
CA VAL A 134 6.83 5.05 1.10
C VAL A 134 5.77 4.94 0.02
N LEU A 135 4.91 3.93 0.10
CA LEU A 135 3.69 3.82 -0.69
C LEU A 135 2.52 4.37 0.13
N GLU A 136 2.00 5.52 -0.32
CA GLU A 136 0.94 6.27 0.33
C GLU A 136 -0.37 6.26 -0.48
N PRO A 137 -1.54 6.28 0.18
CA PRO A 137 -2.80 6.59 -0.48
C PRO A 137 -2.73 7.93 -1.21
N MET A 138 -3.35 8.00 -2.40
CA MET A 138 -3.35 9.21 -3.22
C MET A 138 -3.81 10.46 -2.46
N ALA A 139 -4.83 10.32 -1.60
CA ALA A 139 -5.38 11.43 -0.84
C ALA A 139 -4.37 12.09 0.13
N SER A 140 -3.46 11.31 0.72
CA SER A 140 -2.40 11.82 1.60
C SER A 140 -1.14 12.23 0.83
N ALA A 141 -0.82 11.55 -0.28
CA ALA A 141 0.37 11.83 -1.06
C ALA A 141 0.24 13.11 -1.91
N TYR A 142 -0.91 13.32 -2.54
CA TYR A 142 -1.10 14.38 -3.54
C TYR A 142 -0.80 15.81 -3.02
N PRO A 143 -1.26 16.21 -1.83
CA PRO A 143 -0.92 17.55 -1.31
C PRO A 143 0.60 17.77 -1.14
N LEU A 144 1.33 16.73 -0.78
CA LEU A 144 2.79 16.80 -0.61
C LEU A 144 3.51 16.85 -1.95
N ILE A 145 3.02 16.11 -2.93
CA ILE A 145 3.53 16.12 -4.31
C ILE A 145 3.30 17.48 -4.95
N ALA A 146 2.07 18.00 -4.85
CA ALA A 146 1.71 19.31 -5.39
C ALA A 146 2.50 20.46 -4.73
N ALA A 147 2.86 20.33 -3.46
CA ALA A 147 3.69 21.27 -2.74
C ALA A 147 5.21 21.08 -2.99
N GLY A 148 5.62 20.10 -3.83
CA GLY A 148 7.02 19.80 -4.10
C GLY A 148 7.82 19.26 -2.91
N LYS A 149 7.15 18.80 -1.86
CA LYS A 149 7.79 18.29 -0.64
C LYS A 149 8.30 16.85 -0.77
N VAL A 150 7.75 16.09 -1.71
CA VAL A 150 8.14 14.72 -2.02
C VAL A 150 8.11 14.50 -3.53
N LYS A 151 8.82 13.48 -4.00
CA LYS A 151 8.84 13.09 -5.41
C LYS A 151 7.91 11.90 -5.63
N ALA A 152 7.01 11.96 -6.62
CA ALA A 152 6.19 10.81 -7.02
C ALA A 152 6.96 9.96 -8.04
N LEU A 153 7.20 8.69 -7.72
CA LEU A 153 7.99 7.79 -8.56
C LEU A 153 7.14 6.86 -9.42
N ALA A 154 6.02 6.36 -8.88
CA ALA A 154 5.10 5.47 -9.59
C ALA A 154 3.72 5.44 -8.90
N TYR A 155 2.70 5.03 -9.66
CA TYR A 155 1.34 4.81 -9.20
C TYR A 155 0.94 3.34 -9.36
N SER A 156 0.23 2.78 -8.38
CA SER A 156 -0.12 1.35 -8.37
C SER A 156 -1.37 0.99 -9.18
N GLY A 157 -2.07 1.97 -9.73
CA GLY A 157 -3.27 1.74 -10.52
C GLY A 157 -2.98 1.20 -11.92
N ASP A 158 -4.03 0.73 -12.58
CA ASP A 158 -3.96 0.17 -13.94
C ASP A 158 -3.64 1.23 -15.01
N GLN A 159 -3.93 2.49 -14.72
CA GLN A 159 -3.67 3.64 -15.59
C GLN A 159 -3.07 4.77 -14.75
N ARG A 160 -2.37 5.70 -15.40
CA ARG A 160 -1.85 6.91 -14.75
C ARG A 160 -2.99 7.69 -14.10
N HIS A 161 -2.74 8.22 -12.91
CA HIS A 161 -3.75 9.00 -12.21
C HIS A 161 -3.98 10.36 -12.92
N PRO A 162 -5.24 10.77 -13.19
CA PRO A 162 -5.52 12.02 -13.92
C PRO A 162 -4.89 13.28 -13.32
N ALA A 163 -4.77 13.35 -11.99
CA ALA A 163 -4.11 14.46 -11.31
C ALA A 163 -2.57 14.42 -11.40
N MET A 164 -1.98 13.32 -11.89
CA MET A 164 -0.53 13.14 -12.03
C MET A 164 -0.19 12.42 -13.35
N PRO A 165 -0.52 13.01 -14.51
CA PRO A 165 -0.38 12.34 -15.81
C PRO A 165 1.08 12.04 -16.20
N THR A 166 2.04 12.71 -15.57
CA THR A 166 3.48 12.50 -15.80
C THR A 166 4.06 11.36 -14.96
N VAL A 167 3.38 10.93 -13.89
CA VAL A 167 3.83 9.84 -13.03
C VAL A 167 3.42 8.50 -13.67
N PRO A 168 4.38 7.60 -13.98
CA PRO A 168 4.08 6.33 -14.60
C PRO A 168 3.36 5.40 -13.63
N THR A 169 2.66 4.40 -14.15
CA THR A 169 2.24 3.26 -13.34
C THR A 169 3.41 2.31 -13.08
N PHE A 170 3.30 1.47 -12.04
CA PHE A 170 4.27 0.39 -11.86
C PHE A 170 4.30 -0.53 -13.08
N ALA A 171 3.14 -0.84 -13.67
CA ALA A 171 3.03 -1.74 -14.83
C ALA A 171 3.73 -1.22 -16.08
N GLU A 172 3.89 0.10 -16.25
CA GLU A 172 4.68 0.68 -17.34
C GLU A 172 6.19 0.41 -17.23
N VAL A 173 6.68 0.12 -16.02
CA VAL A 173 8.09 -0.16 -15.75
C VAL A 173 8.32 -1.65 -15.48
N VAL A 174 7.39 -2.29 -14.77
CA VAL A 174 7.41 -3.71 -14.43
C VAL A 174 6.08 -4.32 -14.89
N PRO A 175 6.02 -4.93 -16.08
CA PRO A 175 4.78 -5.46 -16.64
C PRO A 175 4.05 -6.41 -15.70
N GLY A 176 2.74 -6.21 -15.55
CA GLY A 176 1.89 -7.00 -14.68
C GLY A 176 1.79 -6.51 -13.23
N LEU A 177 2.67 -5.62 -12.79
CA LEU A 177 2.62 -5.10 -11.43
C LEU A 177 1.59 -3.97 -11.31
N SER A 178 0.39 -4.33 -10.89
CA SER A 178 -0.72 -3.41 -10.64
C SER A 178 -1.51 -3.86 -9.43
N MET A 179 -1.89 -2.94 -8.56
CA MET A 179 -2.71 -3.22 -7.40
C MET A 179 -3.59 -2.02 -7.03
N MET A 180 -4.89 -2.26 -6.99
CA MET A 180 -5.86 -1.30 -6.46
C MET A 180 -6.45 -1.81 -5.16
N SER A 181 -6.45 -0.99 -4.14
CA SER A 181 -7.19 -1.24 -2.92
C SER A 181 -8.64 -0.77 -3.07
N TRP A 182 -9.56 -1.42 -2.38
CA TRP A 182 -10.95 -0.98 -2.29
C TRP A 182 -11.45 -1.03 -0.85
N HIS A 183 -12.48 -0.27 -0.58
CA HIS A 183 -13.21 -0.27 0.69
C HIS A 183 -14.69 -0.56 0.41
N GLY A 184 -15.26 -1.36 1.26
CA GLY A 184 -16.65 -1.75 1.20
C GLY A 184 -17.15 -2.32 2.52
#